data_406339b05180b344640954a8c20f94ef
#
_entry.id   406339b05180b344640954a8c20f94ef
#
_cell.length_a   1.000
_cell.length_b   1.000
_cell.length_c   1.000
_cell.angle_alpha   90.00
_cell.angle_beta   90.00
_cell.angle_gamma   90.00
#
_symmetry.space_group_name_H-M   'P 1'
#
loop_
_entity.id
_entity.type
_entity.pdbx_description
1 polymer ?
#
loop_
_entity_poly.entity_id
_entity_poly.type
_entity_poly.pdbx_seq_one_letter_code
_entity_poly.pdbx_strand_id
1 'polypeptide(L)'
;MTGNSIIYGDRTFTNLDVKEGRTTSERSPIGDVLTIDTLEFDVVSDDTTLTDFIRNTPLTFFHDDEQMGIFYVQKVSRTSINTYHFACTSTVGLLDETYHDGGIYTGETVKEVCEDICSPLTVYVKTNLQNIKLYGWLPIATRRENLTQVLFAIGATFKVDFNGAIRIEGLWSGEASAIDAGEIYASGTVDYATPVTEVIVTEHAYSQSATETTELFKGTTSAGDKITFDEPCYDLVASGFSILASGANWATVSAGSGVLTGKKYTHVTRQVMQQVKPKTRELVTQSDNTVKVESATLVSLVNATAVAERLAEYYSHNERINYKIATKRETPGDVVKIAHPYGGTVSGCIESADITVSGKLAAEESVLVDYFPPDIGEQEYYDTVEVLTKDGTWTVPENVTSIRVVLIGGGSGGSSGCEGEDGKNVYNGGAGGKGGIAGVGGAGGKVYSVEMDVTPGTNYAVQIGAGGKGGVYSTDGSVAGTSGVQTKFGSLSSENGSSSDIGFADPVNNQFYAQAGDDGIKGGDGGNGGEANYTSDDSKVRAGKDGGNALGYAGGKGASGSAAKSGSSSSNPN
;
A
#
# COMPACT_ATOMS: atom_id res chain seq x y z
N MET A 1 16.52 -40.60 17.73
CA MET A 1 15.95 -40.29 19.07
C MET A 1 14.57 -39.73 18.86
N THR A 2 13.55 -40.28 19.47
CA THR A 2 12.21 -39.64 19.40
C THR A 2 12.17 -38.47 20.37
N GLY A 3 11.87 -37.27 19.87
CA GLY A 3 11.69 -36.07 20.65
C GLY A 3 12.55 -34.89 20.21
N ASN A 4 12.58 -33.85 21.02
CA ASN A 4 13.26 -32.60 20.70
C ASN A 4 14.76 -32.70 21.00
N SER A 5 15.59 -32.09 20.13
CA SER A 5 16.97 -31.82 20.44
C SER A 5 17.41 -30.47 19.90
N ILE A 6 18.36 -29.84 20.59
CA ILE A 6 18.88 -28.51 20.27
C ILE A 6 20.40 -28.56 20.29
N ILE A 7 21.01 -28.05 19.23
CA ILE A 7 22.46 -27.85 19.15
C ILE A 7 22.72 -26.34 19.31
N TYR A 8 23.45 -25.97 20.35
CA TYR A 8 23.83 -24.60 20.67
C TYR A 8 25.32 -24.49 20.94
N GLY A 9 26.09 -24.06 19.96
CA GLY A 9 27.55 -24.14 19.99
C GLY A 9 28.03 -25.57 20.16
N ASP A 10 28.89 -25.81 21.17
CA ASP A 10 29.39 -27.16 21.51
C ASP A 10 28.43 -27.98 22.39
N ARG A 11 27.26 -27.43 22.74
CA ARG A 11 26.27 -28.05 23.62
C ARG A 11 25.19 -28.73 22.80
N THR A 12 24.77 -29.91 23.25
CA THR A 12 23.62 -30.61 22.69
C THR A 12 22.66 -30.91 23.84
N PHE A 13 21.45 -30.35 23.73
CA PHE A 13 20.33 -30.64 24.63
C PHE A 13 19.44 -31.67 23.97
N THR A 14 19.09 -32.71 24.69
CA THR A 14 18.26 -33.82 24.18
C THR A 14 16.84 -33.71 24.74
N ASN A 15 15.96 -34.60 24.32
CA ASN A 15 14.59 -34.68 24.82
C ASN A 15 14.47 -34.78 26.38
N LEU A 16 15.52 -35.25 27.06
CA LEU A 16 15.56 -35.30 28.52
C LEU A 16 15.84 -33.92 29.14
N ASP A 17 16.54 -33.08 28.42
CA ASP A 17 16.96 -31.75 28.85
C ASP A 17 15.93 -30.68 28.43
N VAL A 18 15.30 -30.83 27.26
CA VAL A 18 14.30 -29.91 26.71
C VAL A 18 12.92 -30.28 27.20
N LYS A 19 12.30 -29.44 28.01
CA LYS A 19 10.98 -29.71 28.61
C LYS A 19 9.85 -29.47 27.63
N GLU A 20 9.84 -28.32 27.00
CA GLU A 20 8.81 -27.85 26.10
C GLU A 20 9.41 -26.89 25.09
N GLY A 21 8.95 -26.96 23.86
CA GLY A 21 9.30 -26.00 22.81
C GLY A 21 8.03 -25.47 22.17
N ARG A 22 8.05 -24.19 21.80
CA ARG A 22 6.98 -23.53 21.09
C ARG A 22 7.58 -22.73 19.95
N THR A 23 7.08 -22.95 18.74
CA THR A 23 7.37 -22.12 17.58
C THR A 23 6.11 -21.38 17.16
N THR A 24 6.21 -20.09 16.96
CA THR A 24 5.13 -19.29 16.41
C THR A 24 5.53 -18.85 15.02
N SER A 25 4.68 -19.13 14.04
CA SER A 25 4.84 -18.76 12.65
C SER A 25 3.54 -18.19 12.12
N GLU A 26 3.62 -17.08 11.44
CA GLU A 26 2.50 -16.42 10.79
C GLU A 26 2.94 -15.92 9.43
N ARG A 27 2.09 -16.00 8.42
CA ARG A 27 2.34 -15.49 7.07
C ARG A 27 1.09 -14.80 6.58
N SER A 28 1.25 -13.60 6.10
CA SER A 28 0.15 -12.93 5.43
C SER A 28 -0.09 -13.55 4.06
N PRO A 29 -1.32 -14.01 3.76
CA PRO A 29 -1.68 -14.51 2.44
C PRO A 29 -1.65 -13.46 1.33
N ILE A 30 -1.52 -12.18 1.68
CA ILE A 30 -1.42 -11.05 0.74
C ILE A 30 -0.04 -10.39 0.74
N GLY A 31 0.88 -10.84 1.60
CA GLY A 31 2.26 -10.35 1.65
C GLY A 31 2.44 -8.97 2.30
N ASP A 32 1.44 -8.45 3.02
CA ASP A 32 1.48 -7.12 3.65
C ASP A 32 2.25 -7.06 4.97
N VAL A 33 2.54 -8.20 5.58
CA VAL A 33 3.30 -8.32 6.82
C VAL A 33 4.35 -9.43 6.71
N LEU A 34 5.59 -9.12 7.06
CA LEU A 34 6.64 -10.11 7.32
C LEU A 34 6.72 -10.36 8.82
N THR A 35 6.10 -11.44 9.25
CA THR A 35 6.18 -11.88 10.64
C THR A 35 7.49 -12.60 10.91
N ILE A 36 7.90 -12.60 12.17
CA ILE A 36 9.12 -13.24 12.62
C ILE A 36 8.75 -14.58 13.25
N ASP A 37 9.30 -15.67 12.71
CA ASP A 37 9.19 -16.95 13.39
C ASP A 37 10.02 -16.93 14.67
N THR A 38 9.44 -17.36 15.76
CA THR A 38 10.11 -17.43 17.06
C THR A 38 10.19 -18.89 17.54
N LEU A 39 11.19 -19.16 18.36
CA LEU A 39 11.31 -20.41 19.08
C LEU A 39 11.54 -20.10 20.56
N GLU A 40 10.69 -20.61 21.42
CA GLU A 40 10.85 -20.58 22.86
C GLU A 40 10.96 -22.00 23.40
N PHE A 41 11.84 -22.26 24.35
CA PHE A 41 11.99 -23.55 25.00
C PHE A 41 12.65 -23.43 26.34
N ASP A 42 12.37 -24.43 27.20
CA ASP A 42 13.00 -24.58 28.51
C ASP A 42 13.99 -25.73 28.49
N VAL A 43 15.18 -25.48 29.04
CA VAL A 43 16.25 -26.46 29.20
C VAL A 43 16.54 -26.69 30.67
N VAL A 44 16.66 -27.95 31.06
CA VAL A 44 17.17 -28.36 32.37
C VAL A 44 18.66 -28.65 32.24
N SER A 45 19.50 -27.90 32.93
CA SER A 45 20.96 -28.06 32.90
C SER A 45 21.60 -27.56 34.18
N ASP A 46 22.67 -28.22 34.59
CA ASP A 46 23.53 -27.75 35.69
C ASP A 46 24.59 -26.73 35.21
N ASP A 47 24.68 -26.46 33.91
CA ASP A 47 25.61 -25.49 33.32
C ASP A 47 25.14 -24.04 33.59
N THR A 48 25.73 -23.40 34.57
CA THR A 48 25.42 -22.02 34.95
C THR A 48 25.89 -20.99 33.93
N THR A 49 26.79 -21.35 33.00
CA THR A 49 27.32 -20.45 31.95
C THR A 49 26.33 -20.21 30.83
N LEU A 50 25.16 -20.88 30.82
CA LEU A 50 24.10 -20.62 29.84
C LEU A 50 23.56 -19.19 29.88
N THR A 51 23.72 -18.48 31.01
CA THR A 51 23.39 -17.06 31.12
C THR A 51 24.43 -16.12 30.48
N ASP A 52 25.62 -16.63 30.20
CA ASP A 52 26.73 -15.88 29.59
C ASP A 52 26.69 -16.05 28.05
N PHE A 53 25.50 -15.84 27.47
CA PHE A 53 25.27 -15.99 26.04
C PHE A 53 25.64 -14.74 25.26
N ILE A 54 25.98 -14.92 23.98
CA ILE A 54 26.14 -13.83 23.02
C ILE A 54 24.85 -13.75 22.21
N ARG A 55 24.23 -12.58 22.18
CA ARG A 55 23.04 -12.34 21.37
C ARG A 55 23.30 -12.68 19.91
N ASN A 56 22.31 -13.23 19.22
CA ASN A 56 22.39 -13.70 17.84
C ASN A 56 23.31 -14.91 17.62
N THR A 57 23.68 -15.63 18.69
CA THR A 57 24.32 -16.93 18.50
C THR A 57 23.33 -17.92 17.91
N PRO A 58 23.68 -18.58 16.79
CA PRO A 58 22.77 -19.55 16.16
C PRO A 58 22.62 -20.80 17.00
N LEU A 59 21.42 -21.35 16.97
CA LEU A 59 21.13 -22.71 17.44
C LEU A 59 20.31 -23.45 16.38
N THR A 60 20.46 -24.77 16.33
CA THR A 60 19.70 -25.64 15.44
C THR A 60 18.71 -26.45 16.26
N PHE A 61 17.45 -26.41 15.87
CA PHE A 61 16.38 -27.15 16.50
C PHE A 61 15.99 -28.37 15.65
N PHE A 62 15.84 -29.51 16.31
CA PHE A 62 15.43 -30.78 15.71
C PHE A 62 14.21 -31.34 16.43
N HIS A 63 13.33 -32.00 15.69
CA HIS A 63 12.26 -32.84 16.19
C HIS A 63 12.27 -34.18 15.49
N ASP A 64 12.31 -35.28 16.27
CA ASP A 64 12.41 -36.66 15.76
C ASP A 64 13.56 -36.85 14.76
N ASP A 65 14.73 -36.30 15.08
CA ASP A 65 15.96 -36.29 14.24
C ASP A 65 15.84 -35.47 12.94
N GLU A 66 14.72 -34.80 12.70
CA GLU A 66 14.58 -33.89 11.57
C GLU A 66 14.84 -32.44 11.99
N GLN A 67 15.66 -31.75 11.19
CA GLN A 67 15.96 -30.35 11.43
C GLN A 67 14.73 -29.48 11.16
N MET A 68 14.31 -28.72 12.17
CA MET A 68 13.17 -27.80 12.10
C MET A 68 13.59 -26.39 11.66
N GLY A 69 14.83 -26.01 11.93
CA GLY A 69 15.35 -24.70 11.53
C GLY A 69 16.56 -24.25 12.32
N ILE A 70 17.12 -23.12 11.90
CA ILE A 70 18.14 -22.37 12.64
C ILE A 70 17.46 -21.13 13.23
N PHE A 71 17.67 -20.95 14.53
CA PHE A 71 17.18 -19.79 15.28
C PHE A 71 18.34 -19.09 15.97
N TYR A 72 18.16 -17.85 16.36
CA TYR A 72 19.17 -16.99 16.94
C TYR A 72 18.75 -16.55 18.33
N VAL A 73 19.57 -16.85 19.33
CA VAL A 73 19.26 -16.57 20.74
C VAL A 73 19.16 -15.06 20.98
N GLN A 74 18.02 -14.61 21.48
CA GLN A 74 17.79 -13.22 21.83
C GLN A 74 17.87 -12.98 23.33
N LYS A 75 17.43 -13.96 24.12
CA LYS A 75 17.38 -13.86 25.57
C LYS A 75 17.51 -15.25 26.19
N VAL A 76 18.22 -15.32 27.31
CA VAL A 76 18.22 -16.46 28.20
C VAL A 76 17.82 -15.99 29.60
N SER A 77 16.88 -16.67 30.22
CA SER A 77 16.43 -16.38 31.59
C SER A 77 16.52 -17.63 32.45
N ARG A 78 17.08 -17.52 33.65
CA ARG A 78 17.10 -18.62 34.60
C ARG A 78 15.81 -18.61 35.42
N THR A 79 14.95 -19.60 35.23
CA THR A 79 13.62 -19.68 35.84
C THR A 79 13.59 -20.52 37.14
N SER A 80 14.58 -21.40 37.32
CA SER A 80 14.80 -22.14 38.57
C SER A 80 16.29 -22.46 38.79
N ILE A 81 16.62 -23.29 39.80
CA ILE A 81 18.03 -23.64 40.11
C ILE A 81 18.77 -24.20 38.88
N ASN A 82 18.10 -25.03 38.06
CA ASN A 82 18.67 -25.69 36.90
C ASN A 82 17.78 -25.62 35.66
N THR A 83 16.87 -24.65 35.58
CA THR A 83 16.01 -24.45 34.39
C THR A 83 16.29 -23.10 33.77
N TYR A 84 16.52 -23.11 32.47
CA TYR A 84 16.82 -21.95 31.65
C TYR A 84 15.79 -21.86 30.52
N HIS A 85 15.19 -20.68 30.38
CA HIS A 85 14.27 -20.35 29.31
C HIS A 85 15.02 -19.59 28.22
N PHE A 86 14.94 -20.08 26.98
CA PHE A 86 15.52 -19.47 25.78
C PHE A 86 14.40 -18.85 24.95
N ALA A 87 14.60 -17.60 24.54
CA ALA A 87 13.78 -16.94 23.54
C ALA A 87 14.66 -16.65 22.32
N CYS A 88 14.24 -17.12 21.17
CA CYS A 88 15.02 -17.09 19.92
C CYS A 88 14.17 -16.54 18.78
N THR A 89 14.84 -15.99 17.76
CA THR A 89 14.25 -15.45 16.53
C THR A 89 14.76 -16.19 15.31
N SER A 90 14.00 -16.23 14.25
CA SER A 90 14.47 -16.71 12.94
C SER A 90 15.40 -15.68 12.28
N THR A 91 15.99 -16.05 11.13
CA THR A 91 16.86 -15.18 10.34
C THR A 91 16.18 -13.85 9.96
N VAL A 92 14.86 -13.86 9.73
CA VAL A 92 14.09 -12.65 9.39
C VAL A 92 14.07 -11.65 10.55
N GLY A 93 14.07 -12.13 11.80
CA GLY A 93 14.16 -11.24 12.96
C GLY A 93 15.46 -10.46 13.05
N LEU A 94 16.56 -10.96 12.46
CA LEU A 94 17.83 -10.23 12.40
C LEU A 94 17.74 -9.00 11.47
N LEU A 95 16.80 -8.99 10.52
CA LEU A 95 16.57 -7.84 9.64
C LEU A 95 15.98 -6.62 10.36
N ASP A 96 15.40 -6.79 11.55
CA ASP A 96 14.93 -5.68 12.39
C ASP A 96 16.05 -4.94 13.13
N GLU A 97 17.21 -5.56 13.25
CA GLU A 97 18.32 -5.00 14.02
C GLU A 97 19.11 -3.96 13.26
N THR A 98 18.95 -3.92 11.95
CA THR A 98 19.71 -3.01 11.07
C THR A 98 18.79 -2.28 10.12
N TYR A 99 19.23 -1.08 9.73
CA TYR A 99 18.50 -0.23 8.80
C TYR A 99 19.02 -0.44 7.38
N HIS A 100 18.09 -0.30 6.43
CA HIS A 100 18.35 -0.17 5.01
C HIS A 100 18.17 1.29 4.60
N ASP A 101 19.07 1.81 3.77
CA ASP A 101 19.07 3.22 3.39
C ASP A 101 17.94 3.60 2.43
N GLY A 102 17.25 2.62 1.87
CA GLY A 102 16.21 2.85 0.87
C GLY A 102 16.74 3.54 -0.38
N GLY A 103 15.85 4.16 -1.12
CA GLY A 103 16.19 4.89 -2.34
C GLY A 103 15.04 4.98 -3.33
N ILE A 104 15.28 5.62 -4.47
CA ILE A 104 14.38 5.62 -5.63
C ILE A 104 14.73 4.46 -6.53
N TYR A 105 13.72 3.71 -6.95
CA TYR A 105 13.80 2.58 -7.86
C TYR A 105 13.15 2.96 -9.19
N THR A 106 13.86 2.71 -10.29
CA THR A 106 13.49 3.13 -11.64
C THR A 106 13.53 1.99 -12.65
N GLY A 107 13.53 0.75 -12.15
CA GLY A 107 13.58 -0.48 -12.95
C GLY A 107 14.64 -1.48 -12.46
N GLU A 108 15.14 -1.33 -11.24
CA GLU A 108 15.96 -2.31 -10.58
C GLU A 108 15.17 -3.60 -10.37
N THR A 109 15.84 -4.74 -10.48
CA THR A 109 15.18 -6.04 -10.35
C THR A 109 14.89 -6.40 -8.91
N VAL A 110 13.84 -7.17 -8.69
CA VAL A 110 13.51 -7.74 -7.37
C VAL A 110 14.70 -8.46 -6.76
N LYS A 111 15.47 -9.20 -7.58
CA LYS A 111 16.66 -9.90 -7.11
C LYS A 111 17.69 -8.94 -6.54
N GLU A 112 18.07 -7.91 -7.30
CA GLU A 112 19.06 -6.90 -6.89
C GLU A 112 18.63 -6.21 -5.60
N VAL A 113 17.36 -5.79 -5.52
CA VAL A 113 16.83 -5.07 -4.36
C VAL A 113 16.75 -5.97 -3.12
N CYS A 114 16.31 -7.22 -3.27
CA CYS A 114 16.25 -8.17 -2.14
C CYS A 114 17.66 -8.56 -1.64
N GLU A 115 18.63 -8.74 -2.54
CA GLU A 115 20.03 -9.01 -2.18
C GLU A 115 20.66 -7.85 -1.40
N ASP A 116 20.36 -6.60 -1.78
CA ASP A 116 20.81 -5.40 -1.07
C ASP A 116 20.15 -5.28 0.32
N ILE A 117 18.83 -5.38 0.36
CA ILE A 117 18.08 -5.30 1.62
C ILE A 117 18.51 -6.39 2.61
N CYS A 118 18.68 -7.63 2.16
CA CYS A 118 19.00 -8.74 3.04
C CYS A 118 20.49 -8.83 3.41
N SER A 119 21.39 -8.11 2.74
CA SER A 119 22.83 -8.17 3.00
C SER A 119 23.17 -7.86 4.48
N PRO A 120 24.06 -8.64 5.17
CA PRO A 120 24.89 -9.75 4.67
C PRO A 120 24.24 -11.15 4.74
N LEU A 121 22.94 -11.25 5.03
CA LEU A 121 22.23 -12.54 5.09
C LEU A 121 22.08 -13.16 3.70
N THR A 122 21.97 -14.49 3.66
CA THR A 122 21.75 -15.20 2.39
C THR A 122 20.28 -15.14 2.01
N VAL A 123 20.00 -14.66 0.80
CA VAL A 123 18.66 -14.65 0.21
C VAL A 123 18.64 -15.34 -1.15
N TYR A 124 17.59 -16.09 -1.42
CA TYR A 124 17.33 -16.71 -2.72
C TYR A 124 15.96 -16.26 -3.22
N VAL A 125 15.93 -15.64 -4.39
CA VAL A 125 14.70 -15.23 -5.06
C VAL A 125 14.32 -16.28 -6.10
N LYS A 126 13.07 -16.76 -6.07
CA LYS A 126 12.55 -17.74 -7.05
C LYS A 126 12.72 -17.20 -8.47
N THR A 127 13.10 -18.07 -9.41
CA THR A 127 13.53 -17.68 -10.77
C THR A 127 12.54 -16.77 -11.51
N ASN A 128 11.23 -17.06 -11.40
CA ASN A 128 10.18 -16.27 -12.05
C ASN A 128 9.98 -14.87 -11.44
N LEU A 129 10.51 -14.62 -10.24
CA LEU A 129 10.45 -13.32 -9.55
C LEU A 129 11.68 -12.45 -9.79
N GLN A 130 12.81 -13.05 -10.17
CA GLN A 130 14.12 -12.37 -10.19
C GLN A 130 14.15 -11.13 -11.05
N ASN A 131 13.49 -11.19 -12.21
CA ASN A 131 13.56 -10.15 -13.23
C ASN A 131 12.41 -9.13 -13.18
N ILE A 132 11.49 -9.26 -12.20
CA ILE A 132 10.43 -8.26 -12.00
C ILE A 132 11.08 -6.92 -11.67
N LYS A 133 10.63 -5.86 -12.34
CA LYS A 133 11.14 -4.51 -12.19
C LYS A 133 10.38 -3.75 -11.11
N LEU A 134 11.10 -3.04 -10.25
CA LEU A 134 10.53 -2.20 -9.21
C LEU A 134 10.63 -0.73 -9.57
N TYR A 135 9.55 0.00 -9.29
CA TYR A 135 9.47 1.45 -9.46
C TYR A 135 8.85 2.06 -8.20
N GLY A 136 9.42 3.15 -7.72
CA GLY A 136 8.92 3.82 -6.53
C GLY A 136 10.03 4.23 -5.56
N TRP A 137 9.71 4.28 -4.29
CA TRP A 137 10.61 4.76 -3.25
C TRP A 137 10.56 3.85 -2.02
N LEU A 138 11.73 3.59 -1.42
CA LEU A 138 11.82 3.05 -0.08
C LEU A 138 12.45 4.09 0.86
N PRO A 139 11.87 4.32 2.05
CA PRO A 139 12.46 5.17 3.06
C PRO A 139 13.67 4.51 3.73
N ILE A 140 14.38 5.25 4.56
CA ILE A 140 15.30 4.66 5.55
C ILE A 140 14.43 3.98 6.61
N ALA A 141 14.47 2.66 6.65
CA ALA A 141 13.66 1.83 7.54
C ALA A 141 14.42 0.56 7.94
N THR A 142 13.87 -0.25 8.84
CA THR A 142 14.47 -1.56 9.09
C THR A 142 14.50 -2.39 7.80
N ARG A 143 15.48 -3.27 7.69
CA ARG A 143 15.59 -4.14 6.50
C ARG A 143 14.34 -5.00 6.32
N ARG A 144 13.72 -5.42 7.42
CA ARG A 144 12.46 -6.18 7.38
C ARG A 144 11.30 -5.34 6.82
N GLU A 145 11.14 -4.09 7.26
CA GLU A 145 10.10 -3.19 6.75
C GLU A 145 10.27 -2.94 5.24
N ASN A 146 11.50 -2.68 4.78
CA ASN A 146 11.76 -2.48 3.36
C ASN A 146 11.56 -3.77 2.54
N LEU A 147 11.93 -4.94 3.07
CA LEU A 147 11.64 -6.22 2.42
C LEU A 147 10.13 -6.45 2.33
N THR A 148 9.36 -6.12 3.38
CA THR A 148 7.90 -6.19 3.36
C THR A 148 7.30 -5.38 2.21
N GLN A 149 7.77 -4.16 2.00
CA GLN A 149 7.32 -3.30 0.90
C GLN A 149 7.56 -3.96 -0.46
N VAL A 150 8.74 -4.57 -0.66
CA VAL A 150 9.07 -5.28 -1.90
C VAL A 150 8.12 -6.46 -2.12
N LEU A 151 7.98 -7.33 -1.11
CA LEU A 151 7.16 -8.54 -1.23
C LEU A 151 5.69 -8.21 -1.43
N PHE A 152 5.18 -7.20 -0.73
CA PHE A 152 3.82 -6.71 -0.93
C PHE A 152 3.60 -6.20 -2.35
N ALA A 153 4.51 -5.39 -2.89
CA ALA A 153 4.40 -4.82 -4.23
C ALA A 153 4.32 -5.88 -5.33
N ILE A 154 5.00 -7.02 -5.15
CA ILE A 154 5.04 -8.10 -6.14
C ILE A 154 4.12 -9.29 -5.81
N GLY A 155 3.42 -9.29 -4.67
CA GLY A 155 2.59 -10.42 -4.25
C GLY A 155 3.39 -11.67 -3.90
N ALA A 156 4.52 -11.50 -3.23
CA ALA A 156 5.39 -12.58 -2.78
C ALA A 156 5.37 -12.76 -1.27
N THR A 157 5.87 -13.89 -0.82
CA THR A 157 6.14 -14.21 0.58
C THR A 157 7.56 -14.72 0.74
N PHE A 158 7.94 -15.07 1.95
CA PHE A 158 9.23 -15.67 2.25
C PHE A 158 9.06 -16.97 3.04
N LYS A 159 10.09 -17.82 2.96
CA LYS A 159 10.32 -18.93 3.88
C LYS A 159 11.78 -18.88 4.34
N VAL A 160 12.06 -19.33 5.55
CA VAL A 160 13.44 -19.56 5.99
C VAL A 160 13.72 -21.05 5.82
N ASP A 161 14.76 -21.38 5.06
CA ASP A 161 15.13 -22.78 4.87
C ASP A 161 15.89 -23.35 6.07
N PHE A 162 16.12 -24.66 6.07
CA PHE A 162 16.79 -25.34 7.17
C PHE A 162 18.22 -24.83 7.44
N ASN A 163 18.84 -24.17 6.47
CA ASN A 163 20.17 -23.56 6.61
C ASN A 163 20.10 -22.09 7.07
N GLY A 164 18.92 -21.57 7.37
CA GLY A 164 18.71 -20.21 7.78
C GLY A 164 18.72 -19.19 6.63
N ALA A 165 18.73 -19.64 5.36
CA ALA A 165 18.64 -18.73 4.24
C ALA A 165 17.19 -18.28 3.98
N ILE A 166 17.00 -17.01 3.62
CA ILE A 166 15.70 -16.44 3.27
C ILE A 166 15.40 -16.84 1.81
N ARG A 167 14.25 -17.47 1.59
CA ARG A 167 13.76 -17.82 0.26
C ARG A 167 12.52 -17.00 -0.04
N ILE A 168 12.58 -16.22 -1.10
CA ILE A 168 11.47 -15.42 -1.60
C ILE A 168 10.74 -16.23 -2.67
N GLU A 169 9.46 -16.47 -2.42
CA GLU A 169 8.59 -17.35 -3.20
C GLU A 169 7.24 -16.66 -3.49
N GLY A 170 6.42 -17.24 -4.37
CA GLY A 170 5.03 -16.83 -4.56
C GLY A 170 4.20 -17.04 -3.29
N LEU A 171 3.09 -16.34 -3.20
CA LEU A 171 2.15 -16.45 -2.08
C LEU A 171 1.58 -17.87 -1.97
N TRP A 172 1.40 -18.54 -3.09
CA TRP A 172 0.95 -19.93 -3.15
C TRP A 172 1.98 -20.80 -3.88
N SER A 173 2.27 -21.96 -3.33
CA SER A 173 3.36 -22.80 -3.83
C SER A 173 2.97 -24.24 -4.18
N GLY A 174 1.68 -24.61 -4.33
CA GLY A 174 1.38 -25.99 -4.66
C GLY A 174 -0.08 -26.44 -4.54
N GLU A 175 -0.30 -27.75 -4.69
CA GLU A 175 -1.61 -28.35 -4.51
C GLU A 175 -2.00 -28.41 -3.02
N ALA A 176 -3.31 -28.36 -2.74
CA ALA A 176 -3.82 -28.44 -1.38
C ALA A 176 -3.48 -29.79 -0.74
N SER A 177 -2.85 -29.79 0.42
CA SER A 177 -2.63 -30.99 1.24
C SER A 177 -3.90 -31.32 2.04
N ALA A 178 -4.22 -32.62 2.16
CA ALA A 178 -5.37 -33.04 2.95
C ALA A 178 -4.98 -33.24 4.40
N ILE A 179 -5.73 -32.64 5.32
CA ILE A 179 -5.66 -32.91 6.76
C ILE A 179 -6.79 -33.89 7.12
N ASP A 180 -6.41 -35.05 7.60
CA ASP A 180 -7.37 -36.07 7.97
C ASP A 180 -8.14 -35.71 9.24
N ALA A 181 -9.43 -36.05 9.30
CA ALA A 181 -10.24 -35.76 10.49
C ALA A 181 -9.68 -36.37 11.79
N GLY A 182 -8.88 -37.44 11.66
CA GLY A 182 -8.20 -38.07 12.80
C GLY A 182 -7.02 -37.28 13.35
N GLU A 183 -6.55 -36.28 12.63
CA GLU A 183 -5.46 -35.36 13.03
C GLU A 183 -5.99 -34.14 13.79
N ILE A 184 -7.30 -33.89 13.70
CA ILE A 184 -7.95 -32.76 14.40
C ILE A 184 -8.30 -33.17 15.83
N TYR A 185 -7.71 -32.50 16.82
CA TYR A 185 -7.92 -32.84 18.25
C TYR A 185 -9.25 -32.37 18.82
N ALA A 186 -9.81 -31.29 18.29
CA ALA A 186 -11.07 -30.73 18.75
C ALA A 186 -11.86 -30.13 17.60
N SER A 187 -13.18 -30.08 17.75
CA SER A 187 -14.05 -29.34 16.82
C SER A 187 -13.58 -27.88 16.74
N GLY A 188 -13.31 -27.42 15.53
CA GLY A 188 -12.90 -26.05 15.28
C GLY A 188 -14.02 -25.04 15.53
N THR A 189 -13.66 -23.79 15.67
CA THR A 189 -14.58 -22.65 15.62
C THR A 189 -14.60 -22.05 14.23
N VAL A 190 -15.75 -21.49 13.86
CA VAL A 190 -15.90 -20.77 12.59
C VAL A 190 -16.19 -19.32 12.90
N ASP A 191 -15.32 -18.45 12.45
CA ASP A 191 -15.45 -17.00 12.61
C ASP A 191 -15.74 -16.34 11.26
N TYR A 192 -16.57 -15.30 11.28
CA TYR A 192 -16.91 -14.52 10.10
C TYR A 192 -16.42 -13.09 10.30
N ALA A 193 -15.44 -12.68 9.51
CA ALA A 193 -14.96 -11.30 9.51
C ALA A 193 -16.01 -10.35 8.93
N THR A 194 -15.97 -9.08 9.33
CA THR A 194 -16.82 -8.04 8.73
C THR A 194 -16.49 -7.94 7.23
N PRO A 195 -17.47 -8.10 6.33
CA PRO A 195 -17.22 -8.00 4.91
C PRO A 195 -16.66 -6.65 4.50
N VAL A 196 -15.68 -6.67 3.61
CA VAL A 196 -15.12 -5.49 2.95
C VAL A 196 -15.90 -5.27 1.66
N THR A 197 -16.24 -4.02 1.35
CA THR A 197 -17.00 -3.65 0.14
C THR A 197 -16.12 -3.08 -0.96
N GLU A 198 -14.98 -2.49 -0.58
CA GLU A 198 -14.09 -1.80 -1.49
C GLU A 198 -12.64 -1.84 -0.99
N VAL A 199 -11.72 -1.95 -1.92
CA VAL A 199 -10.27 -1.78 -1.69
C VAL A 199 -9.79 -0.57 -2.48
N ILE A 200 -9.06 0.32 -1.84
CA ILE A 200 -8.42 1.48 -2.46
C ILE A 200 -6.92 1.36 -2.26
N VAL A 201 -6.18 1.26 -3.35
CA VAL A 201 -4.72 1.22 -3.35
C VAL A 201 -4.16 2.51 -3.91
N THR A 202 -3.28 3.16 -3.15
CA THR A 202 -2.59 4.36 -3.62
C THR A 202 -1.38 3.97 -4.45
N GLU A 203 -1.36 4.40 -5.69
CA GLU A 203 -0.21 4.35 -6.58
C GLU A 203 0.69 5.55 -6.34
N HIS A 204 1.98 5.33 -6.37
CA HIS A 204 3.01 6.34 -6.15
C HIS A 204 3.89 6.50 -7.39
N ALA A 205 4.12 7.74 -7.79
CA ALA A 205 5.04 8.09 -8.88
C ALA A 205 6.01 9.19 -8.41
N TYR A 206 7.29 8.98 -8.64
CA TYR A 206 8.36 9.90 -8.27
C TYR A 206 9.09 10.38 -9.52
N SER A 207 9.31 11.70 -9.66
CA SER A 207 10.00 12.26 -10.80
C SER A 207 10.92 13.42 -10.43
N GLN A 208 12.01 13.60 -11.20
CA GLN A 208 12.95 14.70 -11.06
C GLN A 208 12.44 15.94 -11.80
N SER A 209 11.33 16.52 -11.34
CA SER A 209 10.71 17.68 -12.01
C SER A 209 10.70 18.95 -11.16
N ALA A 210 11.23 18.92 -9.91
CA ALA A 210 11.30 20.10 -9.06
C ALA A 210 12.28 21.13 -9.62
N THR A 211 11.84 22.39 -9.67
CA THR A 211 12.66 23.55 -10.07
C THR A 211 13.31 24.22 -8.86
N GLU A 212 12.71 24.10 -7.68
CA GLU A 212 13.15 24.73 -6.46
C GLU A 212 14.17 23.87 -5.70
N THR A 213 15.17 24.54 -5.13
CA THR A 213 16.19 23.93 -4.27
C THR A 213 15.80 24.13 -2.81
N THR A 214 15.87 23.07 -2.01
CA THR A 214 15.53 23.08 -0.58
C THR A 214 16.80 22.96 0.27
N GLU A 215 16.89 23.69 1.39
CA GLU A 215 17.92 23.49 2.40
C GLU A 215 17.61 22.18 3.16
N LEU A 216 18.51 21.20 3.05
CA LEU A 216 18.36 19.88 3.68
C LEU A 216 19.09 19.80 5.02
N PHE A 217 20.17 20.55 5.15
CA PHE A 217 20.96 20.62 6.39
C PHE A 217 21.74 21.92 6.45
N LYS A 218 21.88 22.47 7.66
CA LYS A 218 22.74 23.62 7.94
C LYS A 218 23.41 23.43 9.31
N GLY A 219 24.72 23.41 9.34
CA GLY A 219 25.44 23.20 10.59
C GLY A 219 26.91 22.85 10.39
N THR A 220 27.50 22.30 11.46
CA THR A 220 28.87 21.78 11.46
C THR A 220 28.82 20.27 11.43
N THR A 221 29.68 19.65 10.61
CA THR A 221 29.77 18.22 10.40
C THR A 221 31.16 17.70 10.77
N SER A 222 31.23 16.43 11.16
CA SER A 222 32.46 15.65 11.30
C SER A 222 32.67 14.79 10.05
N ALA A 223 33.89 14.29 9.85
CA ALA A 223 34.16 13.40 8.74
C ALA A 223 33.38 12.08 8.89
N GLY A 224 32.60 11.73 7.89
CA GLY A 224 31.77 10.52 7.88
C GLY A 224 30.36 10.70 8.46
N ASP A 225 29.99 11.90 8.89
CA ASP A 225 28.61 12.16 9.31
C ASP A 225 27.63 11.87 8.18
N LYS A 226 26.54 11.18 8.53
CA LYS A 226 25.44 10.87 7.62
C LYS A 226 24.25 11.78 7.89
N ILE A 227 23.91 12.59 6.90
CA ILE A 227 22.72 13.45 6.91
C ILE A 227 21.60 12.68 6.19
N THR A 228 20.46 12.52 6.84
CA THR A 228 19.30 11.79 6.31
C THR A 228 18.18 12.75 5.94
N PHE A 229 17.36 12.37 4.96
CA PHE A 229 16.24 13.14 4.45
C PHE A 229 14.93 12.38 4.69
N ASP A 230 13.87 13.09 5.06
CA ASP A 230 12.53 12.53 5.26
C ASP A 230 11.81 12.21 3.93
N GLU A 231 12.23 12.87 2.86
CA GLU A 231 11.71 12.68 1.50
C GLU A 231 12.87 12.53 0.53
N PRO A 232 12.69 11.77 -0.57
CA PRO A 232 13.79 11.54 -1.50
C PRO A 232 14.23 12.82 -2.21
N CYS A 233 15.54 13.02 -2.29
CA CYS A 233 16.18 14.20 -2.88
C CYS A 233 17.19 13.83 -3.96
N TYR A 234 17.44 14.76 -4.88
CA TYR A 234 18.42 14.67 -5.94
C TYR A 234 19.14 16.01 -6.15
N ASP A 235 20.13 16.07 -7.04
CA ASP A 235 20.95 17.28 -7.29
C ASP A 235 21.51 17.87 -6.00
N LEU A 236 22.12 17.03 -5.16
CA LEU A 236 22.66 17.45 -3.88
C LEU A 236 23.91 18.34 -4.07
N VAL A 237 23.93 19.50 -3.42
CA VAL A 237 25.03 20.45 -3.45
C VAL A 237 25.39 20.85 -2.03
N ALA A 238 26.67 20.71 -1.69
CA ALA A 238 27.21 21.13 -0.40
C ALA A 238 28.08 22.40 -0.54
N SER A 239 28.01 23.27 0.44
CA SER A 239 28.87 24.44 0.59
C SER A 239 29.44 24.44 2.00
N GLY A 240 30.78 24.54 2.14
CA GLY A 240 31.48 24.53 3.43
C GLY A 240 31.90 23.14 3.94
N PHE A 241 31.47 22.08 3.30
CA PHE A 241 31.94 20.70 3.43
C PHE A 241 31.75 19.97 2.08
N SER A 242 32.22 18.74 1.96
CA SER A 242 32.10 17.95 0.71
C SER A 242 31.18 16.75 0.91
N ILE A 243 30.43 16.36 -0.12
CA ILE A 243 29.68 15.10 -0.16
C ILE A 243 30.69 14.01 -0.52
N LEU A 244 30.77 12.97 0.32
CA LEU A 244 31.63 11.80 0.14
C LEU A 244 30.89 10.68 -0.59
N ALA A 245 29.61 10.47 -0.24
CA ALA A 245 28.70 9.54 -0.87
C ALA A 245 27.26 10.02 -0.64
N SER A 246 26.34 9.65 -1.52
CA SER A 246 24.93 10.01 -1.34
C SER A 246 24.00 9.02 -2.02
N GLY A 247 22.78 8.94 -1.51
CA GLY A 247 21.62 8.31 -2.11
C GLY A 247 20.44 9.28 -2.15
N ALA A 248 19.27 8.82 -2.53
CA ALA A 248 18.09 9.67 -2.54
C ALA A 248 17.64 10.08 -1.13
N ASN A 249 17.94 9.29 -0.10
CA ASN A 249 17.49 9.51 1.28
C ASN A 249 18.59 10.04 2.21
N TRP A 250 19.84 10.14 1.76
CA TRP A 250 20.96 10.48 2.62
C TRP A 250 22.18 11.03 1.87
N ALA A 251 23.07 11.70 2.62
CA ALA A 251 24.39 12.07 2.18
C ALA A 251 25.42 11.87 3.30
N THR A 252 26.54 11.23 3.02
CA THR A 252 27.71 11.19 3.91
C THR A 252 28.64 12.33 3.53
N VAL A 253 29.11 13.08 4.54
CA VAL A 253 29.85 14.32 4.33
C VAL A 253 31.20 14.36 5.03
N SER A 254 32.09 15.23 4.56
CA SER A 254 33.35 15.53 5.23
C SER A 254 33.15 16.47 6.42
N ALA A 255 34.16 16.62 7.27
CA ALA A 255 34.18 17.67 8.29
C ALA A 255 34.12 19.05 7.64
N GLY A 256 33.34 19.97 8.25
CA GLY A 256 33.19 21.34 7.80
C GLY A 256 32.02 22.05 8.47
N SER A 257 31.82 23.32 8.12
CA SER A 257 30.64 24.08 8.56
C SER A 257 30.00 24.74 7.36
N GLY A 258 28.72 24.45 7.12
CA GLY A 258 28.08 24.90 5.90
C GLY A 258 26.64 24.46 5.74
N VAL A 259 26.22 24.34 4.48
CA VAL A 259 24.85 24.01 4.08
C VAL A 259 24.86 22.89 3.04
N LEU A 260 23.93 21.96 3.17
CA LEU A 260 23.57 20.98 2.14
C LEU A 260 22.21 21.37 1.57
N THR A 261 22.15 21.48 0.27
CA THR A 261 20.90 21.75 -0.47
C THR A 261 20.64 20.64 -1.49
N GLY A 262 19.40 20.49 -1.90
CA GLY A 262 18.99 19.53 -2.93
C GLY A 262 17.61 19.85 -3.45
N LYS A 263 17.18 19.11 -4.46
CA LYS A 263 15.82 19.15 -4.98
C LYS A 263 15.06 17.92 -4.50
N LYS A 264 13.82 18.12 -4.04
CA LYS A 264 12.94 17.00 -3.71
C LYS A 264 12.40 16.35 -4.98
N TYR A 265 12.25 15.02 -4.98
CA TYR A 265 11.48 14.36 -6.03
C TYR A 265 10.02 14.86 -5.96
N THR A 266 9.45 15.15 -7.11
CA THR A 266 8.01 15.41 -7.20
C THR A 266 7.28 14.09 -7.01
N HIS A 267 6.47 14.02 -5.96
CA HIS A 267 5.67 12.84 -5.62
C HIS A 267 4.22 13.08 -6.04
N VAL A 268 3.72 12.23 -6.90
CA VAL A 268 2.33 12.24 -7.35
C VAL A 268 1.68 10.94 -6.95
N THR A 269 0.45 11.01 -6.45
CA THR A 269 -0.33 9.85 -6.06
C THR A 269 -1.61 9.73 -6.87
N ARG A 270 -2.06 8.50 -7.06
CA ARG A 270 -3.30 8.14 -7.71
C ARG A 270 -3.94 7.00 -6.93
N GLN A 271 -5.26 6.87 -6.98
CA GLN A 271 -5.98 5.78 -6.35
C GLN A 271 -6.50 4.80 -7.39
N VAL A 272 -6.26 3.52 -7.16
CA VAL A 272 -6.86 2.40 -7.87
C VAL A 272 -7.92 1.80 -6.95
N MET A 273 -9.16 1.77 -7.39
CA MET A 273 -10.31 1.31 -6.61
C MET A 273 -10.79 -0.02 -7.19
N GLN A 274 -11.03 -0.99 -6.33
CA GLN A 274 -11.56 -2.29 -6.70
C GLN A 274 -12.74 -2.64 -5.80
N GLN A 275 -13.89 -2.96 -6.41
CA GLN A 275 -15.06 -3.43 -5.67
C GLN A 275 -14.86 -4.87 -5.23
N VAL A 276 -15.16 -5.14 -3.97
CA VAL A 276 -15.10 -6.50 -3.40
C VAL A 276 -16.47 -7.16 -3.51
N LYS A 277 -16.52 -8.33 -4.14
CA LYS A 277 -17.73 -9.14 -4.27
C LYS A 277 -17.63 -10.34 -3.34
N PRO A 278 -18.30 -10.33 -2.18
CA PRO A 278 -18.28 -11.47 -1.27
C PRO A 278 -18.78 -12.75 -1.96
N LYS A 279 -18.02 -13.84 -1.84
CA LYS A 279 -18.34 -15.13 -2.49
C LYS A 279 -19.44 -15.92 -1.76
N THR A 280 -19.63 -15.67 -0.47
CA THR A 280 -20.49 -16.49 0.40
C THR A 280 -21.88 -15.88 0.67
N ARG A 281 -22.14 -14.61 0.35
CA ARG A 281 -23.41 -13.96 0.65
C ARG A 281 -23.66 -12.72 -0.20
N GLU A 282 -24.85 -12.64 -0.84
CA GLU A 282 -25.34 -11.37 -1.37
C GLU A 282 -25.66 -10.40 -0.21
N LEU A 283 -24.96 -9.29 -0.18
CA LEU A 283 -25.17 -8.25 0.81
C LEU A 283 -26.31 -7.35 0.35
N VAL A 284 -27.45 -7.44 1.02
CA VAL A 284 -28.66 -6.70 0.62
C VAL A 284 -28.60 -5.22 1.01
N THR A 285 -27.91 -4.88 2.10
CA THR A 285 -27.62 -3.50 2.51
C THR A 285 -26.44 -3.51 3.48
N GLN A 286 -25.32 -2.96 3.09
CA GLN A 286 -24.15 -2.84 3.95
C GLN A 286 -23.66 -1.40 3.95
N SER A 287 -23.24 -0.92 5.13
CA SER A 287 -22.45 0.31 5.21
C SER A 287 -21.13 0.09 4.50
N ASP A 288 -20.64 1.11 3.81
CA ASP A 288 -19.34 1.08 3.17
C ASP A 288 -18.25 0.69 4.18
N ASN A 289 -17.51 -0.37 3.83
CA ASN A 289 -16.34 -0.83 4.57
C ASN A 289 -15.18 -0.90 3.59
N THR A 290 -14.36 0.14 3.61
CA THR A 290 -13.27 0.35 2.66
C THR A 290 -11.93 0.05 3.30
N VAL A 291 -11.13 -0.80 2.68
CA VAL A 291 -9.72 -1.01 3.01
C VAL A 291 -8.87 -0.09 2.16
N LYS A 292 -7.98 0.68 2.80
CA LYS A 292 -7.08 1.61 2.12
C LYS A 292 -5.62 1.22 2.34
N VAL A 293 -4.87 1.17 1.23
CA VAL A 293 -3.42 0.99 1.23
C VAL A 293 -2.79 2.28 0.70
N GLU A 294 -2.19 3.07 1.60
CA GLU A 294 -1.69 4.41 1.29
C GLU A 294 -0.16 4.53 1.41
N SER A 295 0.49 3.65 2.15
CA SER A 295 1.92 3.75 2.49
C SER A 295 2.84 2.79 1.72
N ALA A 296 2.29 2.00 0.79
CA ALA A 296 3.05 1.05 0.00
C ALA A 296 3.75 1.74 -1.18
N THR A 297 4.88 2.41 -0.91
CA THR A 297 5.53 3.35 -1.84
C THR A 297 6.21 2.70 -3.05
N LEU A 298 6.32 1.37 -3.11
CA LEU A 298 6.69 0.59 -4.29
C LEU A 298 5.46 0.15 -5.12
N VAL A 299 4.26 0.50 -4.68
CA VAL A 299 3.08 0.35 -5.52
C VAL A 299 3.04 1.51 -6.51
N SER A 300 3.23 1.18 -7.77
CA SER A 300 3.38 2.13 -8.88
C SER A 300 2.45 1.75 -10.03
N LEU A 301 2.51 2.47 -11.14
CA LEU A 301 1.68 2.21 -12.31
C LEU A 301 1.78 0.76 -12.82
N VAL A 302 2.94 0.10 -12.65
CA VAL A 302 3.18 -1.26 -13.16
C VAL A 302 2.47 -2.36 -12.37
N ASN A 303 2.16 -2.14 -11.09
CA ASN A 303 1.66 -3.19 -10.20
C ASN A 303 0.41 -2.80 -9.40
N ALA A 304 -0.02 -1.53 -9.40
CA ALA A 304 -1.13 -1.06 -8.58
C ALA A 304 -2.45 -1.82 -8.82
N THR A 305 -2.76 -2.12 -10.08
CA THR A 305 -3.96 -2.89 -10.44
C THR A 305 -3.88 -4.32 -9.90
N ALA A 306 -2.76 -5.01 -10.10
CA ALA A 306 -2.55 -6.37 -9.60
C ALA A 306 -2.61 -6.45 -8.07
N VAL A 307 -2.08 -5.43 -7.38
CA VAL A 307 -2.20 -5.32 -5.92
C VAL A 307 -3.66 -5.13 -5.50
N ALA A 308 -4.41 -4.25 -6.17
CA ALA A 308 -5.82 -3.99 -5.85
C ALA A 308 -6.70 -5.24 -6.09
N GLU A 309 -6.50 -5.95 -7.19
CA GLU A 309 -7.21 -7.19 -7.53
C GLU A 309 -6.89 -8.30 -6.51
N ARG A 310 -5.62 -8.49 -6.16
CA ARG A 310 -5.20 -9.46 -5.14
C ARG A 310 -5.86 -9.20 -3.79
N LEU A 311 -5.90 -7.95 -3.36
CA LEU A 311 -6.54 -7.56 -2.10
C LEU A 311 -8.06 -7.74 -2.17
N ALA A 312 -8.71 -7.39 -3.28
CA ALA A 312 -10.14 -7.56 -3.46
C ALA A 312 -10.53 -9.06 -3.43
N GLU A 313 -9.72 -9.93 -4.05
CA GLU A 313 -9.93 -11.37 -3.99
C GLU A 313 -9.80 -11.89 -2.54
N TYR A 314 -8.74 -11.51 -1.83
CA TYR A 314 -8.55 -11.88 -0.42
C TYR A 314 -9.74 -11.45 0.45
N TYR A 315 -10.15 -10.20 0.37
CA TYR A 315 -11.25 -9.65 1.17
C TYR A 315 -12.64 -10.11 0.72
N SER A 316 -12.74 -10.81 -0.43
CA SER A 316 -13.99 -11.48 -0.83
C SER A 316 -14.32 -12.68 0.04
N HIS A 317 -13.33 -13.22 0.75
CA HIS A 317 -13.44 -14.36 1.66
C HIS A 317 -13.46 -13.86 3.11
N ASN A 318 -14.46 -14.22 3.88
CA ASN A 318 -14.63 -13.75 5.25
C ASN A 318 -14.81 -14.86 6.29
N GLU A 319 -14.79 -16.13 5.86
CA GLU A 319 -14.97 -17.28 6.74
C GLU A 319 -13.62 -17.85 7.15
N ARG A 320 -13.38 -17.99 8.45
CA ARG A 320 -12.17 -18.56 9.04
C ARG A 320 -12.51 -19.74 9.91
N ILE A 321 -11.74 -20.79 9.79
CA ILE A 321 -11.84 -21.96 10.67
C ILE A 321 -10.56 -22.02 11.51
N ASN A 322 -10.75 -21.99 12.84
CA ASN A 322 -9.66 -22.16 13.80
C ASN A 322 -9.77 -23.54 14.43
N TYR A 323 -8.70 -24.33 14.42
CA TYR A 323 -8.67 -25.67 14.95
C TYR A 323 -7.29 -26.04 15.50
N LYS A 324 -7.29 -27.15 16.31
CA LYS A 324 -6.06 -27.76 16.83
C LYS A 324 -5.81 -29.06 16.14
N ILE A 325 -4.63 -29.21 15.58
CA ILE A 325 -4.24 -30.42 14.85
C ILE A 325 -2.93 -31.03 15.36
N ALA A 326 -2.76 -32.31 15.04
CA ALA A 326 -1.44 -32.93 15.00
C ALA A 326 -0.83 -32.60 13.63
N THR A 327 -0.01 -31.55 13.59
CA THR A 327 0.54 -31.05 12.32
C THR A 327 1.59 -32.01 11.75
N LYS A 328 1.67 -32.05 10.42
CA LYS A 328 2.73 -32.72 9.64
C LYS A 328 3.71 -31.69 9.03
N ARG A 329 3.67 -30.45 9.47
CA ARG A 329 4.48 -29.30 9.02
C ARG A 329 3.81 -28.42 7.98
N GLU A 330 2.51 -28.38 7.97
CA GLU A 330 1.80 -27.31 7.29
C GLU A 330 2.26 -25.97 7.88
N THR A 331 2.49 -25.00 7.01
CA THR A 331 2.93 -23.66 7.40
C THR A 331 1.95 -22.61 6.87
N PRO A 332 1.86 -21.46 7.52
CA PRO A 332 1.08 -20.35 6.98
C PRO A 332 1.46 -20.04 5.53
N GLY A 333 0.46 -19.85 4.69
CA GLY A 333 0.58 -19.73 3.23
C GLY A 333 0.32 -21.02 2.47
N ASP A 334 0.35 -22.19 3.14
CA ASP A 334 -0.03 -23.46 2.50
C ASP A 334 -1.55 -23.56 2.35
N VAL A 335 -1.99 -24.21 1.28
CA VAL A 335 -3.41 -24.50 1.04
C VAL A 335 -3.73 -25.89 1.55
N VAL A 336 -4.78 -25.99 2.37
CA VAL A 336 -5.19 -27.25 2.99
C VAL A 336 -6.64 -27.58 2.67
N LYS A 337 -6.95 -28.90 2.70
CA LYS A 337 -8.30 -29.42 2.61
C LYS A 337 -8.66 -30.06 3.94
N ILE A 338 -9.68 -29.52 4.59
CA ILE A 338 -10.07 -29.88 5.97
C ILE A 338 -11.54 -30.21 6.09
N ALA A 339 -11.90 -30.96 7.14
CA ALA A 339 -13.28 -31.17 7.52
C ALA A 339 -13.86 -29.88 8.15
N HIS A 340 -14.97 -29.40 7.60
CA HIS A 340 -15.65 -28.25 8.18
C HIS A 340 -16.36 -28.64 9.49
N PRO A 341 -16.31 -27.83 10.58
CA PRO A 341 -16.89 -28.17 11.89
C PRO A 341 -18.38 -28.51 11.85
N TYR A 342 -19.12 -27.94 10.92
CA TYR A 342 -20.56 -28.14 10.78
C TYR A 342 -20.94 -29.10 9.63
N GLY A 343 -19.97 -29.83 9.07
CA GLY A 343 -20.17 -30.86 8.06
C GLY A 343 -19.67 -30.48 6.68
N GLY A 344 -19.26 -31.50 5.95
CA GLY A 344 -18.61 -31.31 4.65
C GLY A 344 -17.09 -31.18 4.75
N THR A 345 -16.48 -30.87 3.61
CA THR A 345 -15.04 -30.63 3.47
C THR A 345 -14.86 -29.32 2.72
N VAL A 346 -13.93 -28.50 3.18
CA VAL A 346 -13.58 -27.23 2.56
C VAL A 346 -12.08 -27.17 2.30
N SER A 347 -11.66 -26.30 1.41
CA SER A 347 -10.25 -25.98 1.20
C SER A 347 -10.02 -24.54 1.57
N GLY A 348 -8.80 -24.18 1.93
CA GLY A 348 -8.47 -22.80 2.26
C GLY A 348 -6.97 -22.63 2.55
N CYS A 349 -6.55 -21.40 2.73
CA CYS A 349 -5.18 -21.01 3.02
C CYS A 349 -4.96 -20.85 4.53
N ILE A 350 -3.91 -21.45 5.06
CA ILE A 350 -3.49 -21.22 6.46
C ILE A 350 -2.96 -19.79 6.59
N GLU A 351 -3.56 -18.98 7.45
CA GLU A 351 -3.10 -17.61 7.77
C GLU A 351 -2.09 -17.60 8.93
N SER A 352 -2.31 -18.44 9.94
CA SER A 352 -1.45 -18.52 11.11
C SER A 352 -1.35 -19.94 11.65
N ALA A 353 -0.21 -20.26 12.26
CA ALA A 353 0.05 -21.51 12.96
C ALA A 353 0.89 -21.27 14.20
N ASP A 354 0.37 -21.71 15.37
CA ASP A 354 1.09 -21.73 16.64
C ASP A 354 1.42 -23.18 16.99
N ILE A 355 2.67 -23.56 16.80
CA ILE A 355 3.10 -24.95 16.90
C ILE A 355 3.73 -25.20 18.26
N THR A 356 3.14 -26.10 19.04
CA THR A 356 3.72 -26.61 20.28
C THR A 356 4.44 -27.94 20.01
N VAL A 357 5.65 -28.05 20.52
CA VAL A 357 6.52 -29.21 20.36
C VAL A 357 6.77 -29.85 21.73
N SER A 358 5.91 -30.81 22.12
CA SER A 358 6.02 -31.51 23.40
C SER A 358 5.83 -33.00 23.21
N GLY A 359 6.79 -33.68 22.59
CA GLY A 359 6.71 -35.12 22.29
C GLY A 359 5.87 -35.46 21.05
N LYS A 360 5.02 -34.54 20.57
CA LYS A 360 4.33 -34.52 19.28
C LYS A 360 4.20 -33.08 18.82
N LEU A 361 4.17 -32.86 17.52
CA LEU A 361 3.83 -31.57 16.94
C LEU A 361 2.33 -31.37 17.02
N ALA A 362 1.89 -30.31 17.69
CA ALA A 362 0.50 -29.88 17.72
C ALA A 362 0.44 -28.42 17.29
N ALA A 363 -0.50 -28.05 16.45
CA ALA A 363 -0.68 -26.67 16.00
C ALA A 363 -2.08 -26.17 16.31
N GLU A 364 -2.17 -24.89 16.65
CA GLU A 364 -3.40 -24.11 16.54
C GLU A 364 -3.33 -23.33 15.24
N GLU A 365 -4.20 -23.61 14.29
CA GLU A 365 -4.18 -23.03 12.96
C GLU A 365 -5.46 -22.25 12.67
N SER A 366 -5.32 -21.16 11.90
CA SER A 366 -6.41 -20.40 11.32
C SER A 366 -6.38 -20.53 9.80
N VAL A 367 -7.49 -20.98 9.20
CA VAL A 367 -7.62 -21.18 7.76
C VAL A 367 -8.69 -20.26 7.20
N LEU A 368 -8.32 -19.45 6.22
CA LEU A 368 -9.26 -18.66 5.40
C LEU A 368 -9.89 -19.57 4.34
N VAL A 369 -11.21 -19.80 4.47
CA VAL A 369 -11.95 -20.76 3.65
C VAL A 369 -12.10 -20.28 2.21
N ASP A 370 -11.94 -21.21 1.27
CA ASP A 370 -12.06 -21.02 -0.18
C ASP A 370 -11.12 -19.96 -0.79
N TYR A 371 -10.14 -19.47 -0.02
CA TYR A 371 -9.11 -18.60 -0.52
C TYR A 371 -7.89 -19.38 -1.02
N PHE A 372 -7.44 -19.02 -2.22
CA PHE A 372 -6.24 -19.54 -2.86
C PHE A 372 -5.40 -18.35 -3.30
N PRO A 373 -4.24 -18.10 -2.65
CA PRO A 373 -3.39 -17.01 -3.08
C PRO A 373 -3.04 -17.14 -4.57
N PRO A 374 -3.08 -16.05 -5.37
CA PRO A 374 -2.79 -16.13 -6.80
C PRO A 374 -1.33 -16.56 -7.04
N ASP A 375 -1.10 -17.40 -8.06
CA ASP A 375 0.26 -17.67 -8.51
C ASP A 375 0.82 -16.41 -9.21
N ILE A 376 2.02 -16.00 -8.80
CA ILE A 376 2.70 -14.84 -9.39
C ILE A 376 2.93 -15.01 -10.91
N GLY A 377 2.98 -16.24 -11.41
CA GLY A 377 3.13 -16.52 -12.84
C GLY A 377 1.98 -15.98 -13.70
N GLU A 378 0.83 -15.67 -13.10
CA GLU A 378 -0.34 -15.10 -13.79
C GLU A 378 -0.42 -13.57 -13.68
N GLN A 379 0.45 -12.93 -12.90
CA GLN A 379 0.48 -11.46 -12.84
C GLN A 379 1.29 -10.89 -14.00
N GLU A 380 0.68 -9.99 -14.73
CA GLU A 380 1.35 -9.28 -15.81
C GLU A 380 2.25 -8.18 -15.27
N TYR A 381 3.55 -8.33 -15.43
CA TYR A 381 4.54 -7.32 -15.10
C TYR A 381 5.12 -6.71 -16.36
N TYR A 382 5.22 -5.40 -16.41
CA TYR A 382 5.79 -4.68 -17.53
C TYR A 382 7.25 -4.32 -17.25
N ASP A 383 8.12 -4.51 -18.24
CA ASP A 383 9.55 -4.22 -18.13
C ASP A 383 9.83 -2.72 -18.01
N THR A 384 9.01 -1.90 -18.66
CA THR A 384 9.16 -0.44 -18.66
C THR A 384 7.82 0.25 -18.69
N VAL A 385 7.77 1.47 -18.13
CA VAL A 385 6.61 2.37 -18.21
C VAL A 385 7.05 3.71 -18.75
N GLU A 386 6.34 4.20 -19.75
CA GLU A 386 6.54 5.54 -20.31
C GLU A 386 5.27 6.37 -20.13
N VAL A 387 5.39 7.55 -19.51
CA VAL A 387 4.27 8.46 -19.26
C VAL A 387 4.32 9.61 -20.26
N LEU A 388 3.32 9.67 -21.15
CA LEU A 388 3.21 10.69 -22.16
C LEU A 388 2.24 11.79 -21.71
N THR A 389 2.75 13.00 -21.50
CA THR A 389 1.98 14.15 -20.96
C THR A 389 1.76 15.25 -21.97
N LYS A 390 2.23 15.08 -23.20
CA LYS A 390 2.16 16.06 -24.30
C LYS A 390 1.77 15.41 -25.60
N ASP A 391 1.13 16.17 -26.46
CA ASP A 391 0.88 15.76 -27.86
C ASP A 391 2.19 15.47 -28.58
N GLY A 392 2.19 14.44 -29.42
CA GLY A 392 3.38 14.03 -30.14
C GLY A 392 3.21 12.74 -30.92
N THR A 393 4.34 12.13 -31.22
CA THR A 393 4.41 10.80 -31.80
C THR A 393 5.25 9.91 -30.91
N TRP A 394 4.73 8.76 -30.57
CA TRP A 394 5.46 7.72 -29.87
C TRP A 394 5.88 6.63 -30.84
N THR A 395 7.15 6.25 -30.80
CA THR A 395 7.71 5.21 -31.67
C THR A 395 7.95 3.96 -30.84
N VAL A 396 7.47 2.82 -31.31
CA VAL A 396 7.67 1.53 -30.64
C VAL A 396 9.17 1.24 -30.54
N PRO A 397 9.74 1.03 -29.33
CA PRO A 397 11.14 0.71 -29.15
C PRO A 397 11.53 -0.60 -29.84
N GLU A 398 12.84 -0.74 -30.15
CA GLU A 398 13.39 -2.01 -30.65
C GLU A 398 13.16 -3.10 -29.59
N ASN A 399 12.72 -4.29 -30.02
CA ASN A 399 12.40 -5.44 -29.18
C ASN A 399 11.08 -5.38 -28.37
N VAL A 400 10.23 -4.37 -28.57
CA VAL A 400 8.89 -4.33 -27.97
C VAL A 400 7.87 -4.85 -28.98
N THR A 401 7.17 -5.94 -28.63
CA THR A 401 6.16 -6.57 -29.49
C THR A 401 4.74 -6.51 -28.93
N SER A 402 4.60 -6.18 -27.64
CA SER A 402 3.31 -5.97 -26.96
C SER A 402 3.41 -4.80 -25.98
N ILE A 403 2.34 -4.03 -25.88
CA ILE A 403 2.22 -2.92 -24.93
C ILE A 403 0.84 -2.91 -24.30
N ARG A 404 0.77 -2.44 -23.05
CA ARG A 404 -0.47 -2.02 -22.42
C ARG A 404 -0.58 -0.50 -22.51
N VAL A 405 -1.64 -0.02 -23.10
CA VAL A 405 -1.94 1.40 -23.22
C VAL A 405 -2.99 1.78 -22.21
N VAL A 406 -2.68 2.75 -21.35
CA VAL A 406 -3.62 3.34 -20.39
C VAL A 406 -3.88 4.78 -20.80
N LEU A 407 -5.11 5.08 -21.22
CA LEU A 407 -5.53 6.40 -21.64
C LEU A 407 -6.41 7.04 -20.55
N ILE A 408 -6.11 8.29 -20.23
CA ILE A 408 -6.85 9.08 -19.26
C ILE A 408 -7.42 10.29 -19.97
N GLY A 409 -8.73 10.39 -20.03
CA GLY A 409 -9.42 11.54 -20.61
C GLY A 409 -9.28 12.80 -19.73
N GLY A 410 -9.44 13.96 -20.35
CA GLY A 410 -9.54 15.21 -19.59
C GLY A 410 -10.79 15.23 -18.71
N GLY A 411 -10.65 15.66 -17.45
CA GLY A 411 -11.78 15.88 -16.56
C GLY A 411 -12.68 17.05 -17.01
N SER A 412 -13.95 17.07 -16.63
CA SER A 412 -14.81 18.22 -16.87
C SER A 412 -14.48 19.40 -15.95
N GLY A 413 -14.82 20.61 -16.35
CA GLY A 413 -14.78 21.79 -15.49
C GLY A 413 -15.90 21.77 -14.46
N GLY A 414 -15.67 22.32 -13.28
CA GLY A 414 -16.72 22.52 -12.26
C GLY A 414 -17.73 23.58 -12.66
N SER A 415 -18.92 23.57 -12.05
CA SER A 415 -19.94 24.62 -12.25
C SER A 415 -19.56 25.91 -11.53
N SER A 416 -20.09 27.05 -11.99
CA SER A 416 -20.00 28.30 -11.24
C SER A 416 -20.89 28.27 -9.99
N GLY A 417 -20.58 29.11 -9.00
CA GLY A 417 -21.52 29.43 -7.92
C GLY A 417 -22.69 30.28 -8.40
N CYS A 418 -23.75 30.32 -7.60
CA CYS A 418 -24.91 31.21 -7.81
C CYS A 418 -24.73 32.53 -7.08
N GLU A 419 -25.41 33.57 -7.57
CA GLU A 419 -25.55 34.84 -6.85
C GLU A 419 -26.37 34.65 -5.55
N GLY A 420 -26.00 35.36 -4.48
CA GLY A 420 -26.81 35.40 -3.26
C GLY A 420 -28.11 36.18 -3.46
N GLU A 421 -29.11 35.88 -2.64
CA GLU A 421 -30.38 36.63 -2.64
C GLU A 421 -30.14 38.09 -2.18
N ASP A 422 -30.85 39.03 -2.82
CA ASP A 422 -30.89 40.42 -2.37
C ASP A 422 -31.58 40.51 -0.99
N GLY A 423 -31.00 41.29 -0.10
CA GLY A 423 -31.62 41.61 1.18
C GLY A 423 -32.96 42.30 1.01
N LYS A 424 -33.96 41.90 1.81
CA LYS A 424 -35.31 42.54 1.77
C LYS A 424 -35.26 43.91 2.45
N ASN A 425 -35.65 44.94 1.71
CA ASN A 425 -35.91 46.26 2.29
C ASN A 425 -37.25 46.22 3.06
N VAL A 426 -37.20 46.28 4.40
CA VAL A 426 -38.37 46.49 5.24
C VAL A 426 -38.12 47.72 6.13
N TYR A 427 -39.19 48.47 6.39
CA TYR A 427 -39.18 49.58 7.38
C TYR A 427 -38.63 49.05 8.72
N ASN A 428 -37.52 49.52 9.18
CA ASN A 428 -36.77 49.12 10.40
C ASN A 428 -35.62 48.13 10.24
N GLY A 429 -34.85 48.16 9.17
CA GLY A 429 -33.65 47.36 8.99
C GLY A 429 -33.94 45.99 8.41
N GLY A 430 -33.78 45.84 7.12
CA GLY A 430 -33.99 44.58 6.43
C GLY A 430 -32.87 43.59 6.76
N ALA A 431 -33.22 42.31 6.80
CA ALA A 431 -32.24 41.26 6.89
C ALA A 431 -31.35 41.23 5.62
N GLY A 432 -30.05 41.09 5.79
CA GLY A 432 -29.12 40.85 4.66
C GLY A 432 -29.52 39.61 3.85
N GLY A 433 -29.27 39.65 2.56
CA GLY A 433 -29.51 38.50 1.70
C GLY A 433 -28.68 37.29 2.08
N LYS A 434 -29.12 36.08 1.72
CA LYS A 434 -28.35 34.88 1.88
C LYS A 434 -27.16 34.86 0.92
N GLY A 435 -26.03 34.32 1.36
CA GLY A 435 -24.86 34.13 0.51
C GLY A 435 -25.15 33.15 -0.63
N GLY A 436 -24.50 33.37 -1.76
CA GLY A 436 -24.60 32.47 -2.90
C GLY A 436 -24.00 31.09 -2.62
N ILE A 437 -24.50 30.09 -3.30
CA ILE A 437 -24.02 28.70 -3.19
C ILE A 437 -22.77 28.56 -4.06
N ALA A 438 -21.72 27.90 -3.52
CA ALA A 438 -20.49 27.60 -4.28
C ALA A 438 -20.77 26.59 -5.41
N GLY A 439 -19.98 26.69 -6.47
CA GLY A 439 -20.04 25.74 -7.56
C GLY A 439 -19.53 24.34 -7.17
N VAL A 440 -19.92 23.35 -7.91
CA VAL A 440 -19.53 21.96 -7.73
C VAL A 440 -18.27 21.65 -8.54
N GLY A 441 -17.35 20.82 -8.01
CA GLY A 441 -16.17 20.37 -8.75
C GLY A 441 -16.51 19.53 -9.98
N GLY A 442 -15.66 19.56 -10.99
CA GLY A 442 -15.88 18.77 -12.21
C GLY A 442 -15.59 17.28 -12.02
N ALA A 443 -16.19 16.45 -12.85
CA ALA A 443 -15.90 15.01 -12.88
C ALA A 443 -14.50 14.72 -13.43
N GLY A 444 -13.79 13.73 -12.90
CA GLY A 444 -12.54 13.24 -13.45
C GLY A 444 -12.70 12.63 -14.85
N GLY A 445 -11.62 12.58 -15.63
CA GLY A 445 -11.60 11.83 -16.88
C GLY A 445 -11.67 10.32 -16.63
N LYS A 446 -12.35 9.59 -17.49
CA LYS A 446 -12.40 8.13 -17.40
C LYS A 446 -11.11 7.48 -17.90
N VAL A 447 -10.78 6.34 -17.34
CA VAL A 447 -9.60 5.55 -17.69
C VAL A 447 -10.00 4.46 -18.68
N TYR A 448 -9.24 4.31 -19.75
CA TYR A 448 -9.35 3.21 -20.70
C TYR A 448 -8.02 2.48 -20.76
N SER A 449 -8.04 1.17 -20.58
CA SER A 449 -6.84 0.32 -20.63
C SER A 449 -7.03 -0.81 -21.62
N VAL A 450 -6.03 -1.03 -22.46
CA VAL A 450 -6.04 -2.11 -23.46
C VAL A 450 -4.62 -2.61 -23.72
N GLU A 451 -4.49 -3.91 -23.92
CA GLU A 451 -3.27 -4.51 -24.44
C GLU A 451 -3.35 -4.66 -25.93
N MET A 452 -2.22 -4.44 -26.60
CA MET A 452 -2.13 -4.58 -28.04
C MET A 452 -0.75 -5.03 -28.48
N ASP A 453 -0.73 -5.87 -29.50
CA ASP A 453 0.49 -6.21 -30.21
C ASP A 453 0.97 -5.03 -31.06
N VAL A 454 2.27 -4.80 -31.05
CA VAL A 454 2.91 -3.71 -31.78
C VAL A 454 4.11 -4.23 -32.57
N THR A 455 4.51 -3.49 -33.60
CA THR A 455 5.70 -3.80 -34.36
C THR A 455 6.78 -2.76 -34.08
N PRO A 456 8.02 -3.17 -33.73
CA PRO A 456 9.14 -2.25 -33.48
C PRO A 456 9.29 -1.22 -34.61
N GLY A 457 9.55 0.03 -34.23
CA GLY A 457 9.69 1.15 -35.18
C GLY A 457 8.37 1.75 -35.67
N THR A 458 7.21 1.18 -35.35
CA THR A 458 5.91 1.76 -35.70
C THR A 458 5.64 3.04 -34.91
N ASN A 459 5.06 4.04 -35.58
CA ASN A 459 4.73 5.34 -34.98
C ASN A 459 3.24 5.43 -34.63
N TYR A 460 2.94 5.83 -33.41
CA TYR A 460 1.60 6.13 -32.93
C TYR A 460 1.45 7.61 -32.60
N ALA A 461 0.44 8.26 -33.19
CA ALA A 461 0.11 9.64 -32.80
C ALA A 461 -0.48 9.68 -31.40
N VAL A 462 -0.01 10.61 -30.59
CA VAL A 462 -0.46 10.84 -29.21
C VAL A 462 -1.13 12.20 -29.14
N GLN A 463 -2.33 12.25 -28.59
CA GLN A 463 -3.07 13.47 -28.30
C GLN A 463 -3.56 13.42 -26.86
N ILE A 464 -3.13 14.37 -26.03
CA ILE A 464 -3.51 14.44 -24.62
C ILE A 464 -4.78 15.29 -24.47
N GLY A 465 -5.80 14.72 -23.87
CA GLY A 465 -7.07 15.40 -23.66
C GLY A 465 -6.97 16.52 -22.63
N ALA A 466 -7.28 17.75 -23.05
CA ALA A 466 -7.34 18.87 -22.13
C ALA A 466 -8.53 18.77 -21.16
N GLY A 467 -8.38 19.25 -19.94
CA GLY A 467 -9.46 19.40 -18.99
C GLY A 467 -10.49 20.45 -19.45
N GLY A 468 -11.75 20.25 -19.10
CA GLY A 468 -12.82 21.21 -19.35
C GLY A 468 -12.62 22.51 -18.58
N LYS A 469 -13.16 23.60 -19.10
CA LYS A 469 -13.13 24.90 -18.44
C LYS A 469 -14.23 24.96 -17.37
N GLY A 470 -13.94 25.56 -16.22
CA GLY A 470 -14.93 25.84 -15.20
C GLY A 470 -16.04 26.79 -15.70
N GLY A 471 -17.22 26.65 -15.13
CA GLY A 471 -18.34 27.56 -15.41
C GLY A 471 -17.98 29.00 -15.02
N VAL A 472 -18.36 29.94 -15.88
CA VAL A 472 -18.16 31.38 -15.61
C VAL A 472 -19.35 31.89 -14.80
N TYR A 473 -19.10 32.75 -13.82
CA TYR A 473 -20.15 33.39 -13.03
C TYR A 473 -21.20 34.05 -13.92
N SER A 474 -22.47 33.84 -13.60
CA SER A 474 -23.61 34.46 -14.26
C SER A 474 -24.61 34.94 -13.22
N THR A 475 -25.23 36.11 -13.44
CA THR A 475 -26.33 36.63 -12.63
C THR A 475 -27.62 35.81 -12.79
N ASP A 476 -27.74 35.04 -13.86
CA ASP A 476 -28.94 34.26 -14.18
C ASP A 476 -28.95 32.85 -13.57
N GLY A 477 -27.91 32.53 -12.74
CA GLY A 477 -27.81 31.26 -12.03
C GLY A 477 -26.47 30.55 -12.22
N SER A 478 -26.39 29.31 -11.73
CA SER A 478 -25.18 28.49 -11.88
C SER A 478 -24.98 28.07 -13.33
N VAL A 479 -23.76 28.27 -13.83
CA VAL A 479 -23.35 27.84 -15.18
C VAL A 479 -22.46 26.61 -15.07
N ALA A 480 -22.83 25.54 -15.76
CA ALA A 480 -22.03 24.32 -15.83
C ALA A 480 -20.65 24.57 -16.48
N GLY A 481 -19.64 23.88 -16.03
CA GLY A 481 -18.37 23.82 -16.74
C GLY A 481 -18.50 23.05 -18.06
N THR A 482 -17.43 23.06 -18.86
CA THR A 482 -17.40 22.28 -20.12
C THR A 482 -16.84 20.88 -19.85
N SER A 483 -17.24 19.91 -20.67
CA SER A 483 -16.63 18.58 -20.69
C SER A 483 -15.15 18.65 -21.02
N GLY A 484 -14.38 17.70 -20.51
CA GLY A 484 -12.98 17.50 -20.93
C GLY A 484 -12.86 16.99 -22.35
N VAL A 485 -11.65 16.79 -22.83
CA VAL A 485 -11.32 16.25 -24.14
C VAL A 485 -10.79 14.84 -24.01
N GLN A 486 -11.07 13.97 -24.98
CA GLN A 486 -10.54 12.61 -25.01
C GLN A 486 -9.01 12.62 -25.24
N THR A 487 -8.29 11.73 -24.55
CA THR A 487 -6.91 11.38 -24.86
C THR A 487 -6.90 10.28 -25.90
N LYS A 488 -5.99 10.35 -26.88
CA LYS A 488 -5.89 9.39 -27.97
C LYS A 488 -4.47 8.85 -28.12
N PHE A 489 -4.40 7.58 -28.48
CA PHE A 489 -3.16 6.90 -28.87
C PHE A 489 -3.42 6.08 -30.12
N GLY A 490 -2.90 6.51 -31.25
CA GLY A 490 -3.23 5.93 -32.56
C GLY A 490 -4.73 5.98 -32.82
N SER A 491 -5.37 4.83 -32.98
CA SER A 491 -6.82 4.68 -33.15
C SER A 491 -7.61 4.55 -31.85
N LEU A 492 -6.91 4.40 -30.71
CA LEU A 492 -7.53 4.26 -29.40
C LEU A 492 -7.93 5.64 -28.86
N SER A 493 -9.02 5.72 -28.13
CA SER A 493 -9.43 6.94 -27.42
C SER A 493 -10.05 6.63 -26.07
N SER A 494 -9.74 7.45 -25.07
CA SER A 494 -10.38 7.42 -23.77
C SER A 494 -11.78 8.01 -23.84
N GLU A 495 -12.56 7.81 -22.78
CA GLU A 495 -13.71 8.68 -22.49
C GLU A 495 -13.24 9.91 -21.68
N ASN A 496 -13.94 11.02 -21.86
CA ASN A 496 -13.67 12.26 -21.13
C ASN A 496 -14.68 12.41 -19.98
N GLY A 497 -14.33 13.20 -18.96
CA GLY A 497 -15.28 13.62 -17.95
C GLY A 497 -16.38 14.46 -18.58
N SER A 498 -17.64 14.11 -18.35
CA SER A 498 -18.80 14.82 -18.90
C SER A 498 -19.26 15.95 -17.98
N SER A 499 -19.64 17.08 -18.55
CA SER A 499 -20.30 18.16 -17.77
C SER A 499 -21.70 17.77 -17.28
N SER A 500 -22.31 16.73 -17.86
CA SER A 500 -23.58 16.17 -17.37
C SER A 500 -23.44 15.35 -16.11
N ASP A 501 -22.23 14.89 -15.79
CA ASP A 501 -21.91 14.11 -14.60
C ASP A 501 -21.62 15.01 -13.38
N ILE A 502 -21.79 16.31 -13.52
CA ILE A 502 -21.58 17.30 -12.47
C ILE A 502 -22.90 17.52 -11.75
N GLY A 503 -22.88 17.42 -10.41
CA GLY A 503 -23.99 17.89 -9.59
C GLY A 503 -24.15 19.41 -9.72
N PHE A 504 -25.37 19.92 -9.61
CA PHE A 504 -25.61 21.36 -9.53
C PHE A 504 -26.31 21.69 -8.22
N ALA A 505 -26.05 22.92 -7.76
CA ALA A 505 -26.72 23.47 -6.61
C ALA A 505 -28.11 23.94 -7.04
N ASP A 506 -29.18 23.47 -6.34
CA ASP A 506 -30.53 24.00 -6.50
C ASP A 506 -30.68 25.25 -5.60
N PRO A 507 -30.78 26.44 -6.17
CA PRO A 507 -30.90 27.67 -5.39
C PRO A 507 -32.25 27.78 -4.66
N VAL A 508 -33.27 27.02 -5.04
CA VAL A 508 -34.63 27.11 -4.47
C VAL A 508 -34.73 26.28 -3.18
N ASN A 509 -34.11 25.12 -3.13
CA ASN A 509 -34.26 24.16 -2.02
C ASN A 509 -33.00 24.01 -1.12
N ASN A 510 -31.90 24.70 -1.41
CA ASN A 510 -30.66 24.60 -0.69
C ASN A 510 -30.08 23.15 -0.62
N GLN A 511 -30.42 22.32 -1.63
CA GLN A 511 -30.00 20.93 -1.71
C GLN A 511 -28.95 20.74 -2.80
N PHE A 512 -27.93 19.96 -2.47
CA PHE A 512 -26.92 19.53 -3.42
C PHE A 512 -27.33 18.21 -4.03
N TYR A 513 -27.45 18.17 -5.34
CA TYR A 513 -27.56 16.92 -6.09
C TYR A 513 -26.18 16.59 -6.65
N ALA A 514 -25.41 15.80 -5.90
CA ALA A 514 -24.23 15.15 -6.45
C ALA A 514 -24.68 13.80 -7.03
N GLN A 515 -24.68 13.68 -8.34
CA GLN A 515 -24.72 12.38 -8.97
C GLN A 515 -23.29 11.89 -9.06
N ALA A 516 -22.98 10.78 -8.37
CA ALA A 516 -21.73 10.08 -8.58
C ALA A 516 -21.72 9.57 -10.01
N GLY A 517 -20.70 9.92 -10.78
CA GLY A 517 -20.49 9.28 -12.07
C GLY A 517 -20.27 7.78 -11.86
N ASP A 518 -20.99 6.95 -12.60
CA ASP A 518 -20.72 5.52 -12.64
C ASP A 518 -19.32 5.30 -13.18
N ASP A 519 -18.50 4.53 -12.48
CA ASP A 519 -17.17 4.03 -12.89
C ASP A 519 -16.06 5.07 -13.12
N GLY A 520 -16.12 6.25 -12.52
CA GLY A 520 -15.05 7.25 -12.52
C GLY A 520 -14.58 7.57 -11.10
N ILE A 521 -13.34 7.98 -10.97
CA ILE A 521 -12.83 8.57 -9.73
C ILE A 521 -13.77 9.72 -9.35
N LYS A 522 -14.37 9.66 -8.15
CA LYS A 522 -15.27 10.72 -7.64
C LYS A 522 -14.68 12.11 -7.87
N GLY A 523 -15.40 12.98 -8.52
CA GLY A 523 -15.09 14.41 -8.53
C GLY A 523 -15.05 14.95 -7.09
N GLY A 524 -14.17 15.90 -6.80
CA GLY A 524 -14.11 16.53 -5.48
C GLY A 524 -15.46 17.17 -5.12
N ASP A 525 -15.87 17.07 -3.86
CA ASP A 525 -17.08 17.73 -3.38
C ASP A 525 -16.95 19.25 -3.54
N GLY A 526 -18.00 19.87 -4.06
CA GLY A 526 -18.11 21.34 -4.07
C GLY A 526 -18.06 21.89 -2.63
N GLY A 527 -17.38 22.99 -2.42
CA GLY A 527 -17.38 23.67 -1.12
C GLY A 527 -18.79 24.17 -0.81
N ASN A 528 -19.23 24.06 0.45
CA ASN A 528 -20.46 24.69 0.89
C ASN A 528 -20.36 26.22 0.74
N GLY A 529 -21.41 26.84 0.22
CA GLY A 529 -21.56 28.30 0.25
C GLY A 529 -21.44 28.82 1.69
N GLY A 530 -20.80 29.96 1.88
CA GLY A 530 -20.71 30.57 3.19
C GLY A 530 -22.10 30.89 3.74
N GLU A 531 -22.36 30.59 5.01
CA GLU A 531 -23.53 31.16 5.69
C GLU A 531 -23.40 32.68 5.74
N ALA A 532 -24.41 33.39 5.26
CA ALA A 532 -24.51 34.83 5.46
C ALA A 532 -24.83 35.09 6.94
N ASN A 533 -23.85 35.51 7.71
CA ASN A 533 -24.09 36.09 9.01
C ASN A 533 -24.47 37.57 8.84
N TYR A 534 -25.26 38.10 9.76
CA TYR A 534 -25.72 39.49 9.83
C TYR A 534 -24.58 40.55 9.98
N THR A 535 -23.35 40.13 9.89
CA THR A 535 -22.18 41.01 9.92
C THR A 535 -21.49 40.95 8.56
N SER A 536 -21.12 42.09 8.02
CA SER A 536 -20.42 42.30 6.75
C SER A 536 -19.01 41.68 6.69
N ASP A 537 -18.89 40.38 6.98
CA ASP A 537 -17.60 39.70 6.98
C ASP A 537 -17.51 38.81 5.73
N ASP A 538 -16.88 39.34 4.69
CA ASP A 538 -16.61 38.63 3.42
C ASP A 538 -15.68 37.41 3.58
N SER A 539 -15.13 37.19 4.80
CA SER A 539 -14.17 36.08 5.06
C SER A 539 -14.80 34.68 5.08
N LYS A 540 -16.12 34.58 5.00
CA LYS A 540 -16.84 33.29 5.07
C LYS A 540 -17.29 32.70 3.74
N VAL A 541 -17.03 33.35 2.64
CA VAL A 541 -17.28 32.80 1.30
C VAL A 541 -16.21 31.75 1.00
N ARG A 542 -16.61 30.51 0.86
CA ARG A 542 -15.67 29.41 0.56
C ARG A 542 -15.63 29.17 -0.94
N ALA A 543 -14.42 28.98 -1.45
CA ALA A 543 -14.24 28.46 -2.80
C ALA A 543 -14.74 26.99 -2.89
N GLY A 544 -15.27 26.62 -4.03
CA GLY A 544 -15.56 25.23 -4.34
C GLY A 544 -14.28 24.38 -4.31
N LYS A 545 -14.39 23.13 -3.89
CA LYS A 545 -13.25 22.20 -3.95
C LYS A 545 -12.93 21.86 -5.39
N ASP A 546 -11.67 21.65 -5.66
CA ASP A 546 -11.23 21.10 -6.96
C ASP A 546 -11.81 19.70 -7.18
N GLY A 547 -12.05 19.34 -8.43
CA GLY A 547 -12.51 18.00 -8.80
C GLY A 547 -11.46 16.95 -8.43
N GLY A 548 -11.91 15.71 -8.22
CA GLY A 548 -11.03 14.58 -7.95
C GLY A 548 -10.01 14.36 -9.08
N ASN A 549 -8.88 13.80 -8.74
CA ASN A 549 -7.84 13.48 -9.72
C ASN A 549 -8.14 12.12 -10.37
N ALA A 550 -7.98 12.03 -11.67
CA ALA A 550 -7.94 10.77 -12.39
C ALA A 550 -6.49 10.43 -12.74
N LEU A 551 -5.97 9.31 -12.24
CA LEU A 551 -4.62 8.83 -12.55
C LEU A 551 -3.50 9.87 -12.30
N GLY A 552 -3.61 10.66 -11.21
CA GLY A 552 -2.65 11.73 -10.90
C GLY A 552 -2.85 13.04 -11.69
N TYR A 553 -3.84 13.10 -12.59
CA TYR A 553 -4.18 14.33 -13.30
C TYR A 553 -5.31 15.07 -12.61
N ALA A 554 -5.13 16.37 -12.40
CA ALA A 554 -6.07 17.21 -11.67
C ALA A 554 -7.46 17.22 -12.35
N GLY A 555 -8.51 16.99 -11.59
CA GLY A 555 -9.88 17.31 -11.99
C GLY A 555 -10.06 18.83 -12.19
N GLY A 556 -11.19 19.23 -12.76
CA GLY A 556 -11.50 20.65 -12.94
C GLY A 556 -11.52 21.39 -11.61
N LYS A 557 -11.04 22.64 -11.61
CA LYS A 557 -11.09 23.50 -10.42
C LYS A 557 -12.51 23.88 -10.08
N GLY A 558 -12.89 23.82 -8.80
CA GLY A 558 -14.14 24.37 -8.30
C GLY A 558 -14.16 25.90 -8.42
N ALA A 559 -15.31 26.45 -8.78
CA ALA A 559 -15.47 27.90 -8.83
C ALA A 559 -15.53 28.51 -7.42
N SER A 560 -15.08 29.75 -7.28
CA SER A 560 -15.27 30.52 -6.05
C SER A 560 -16.75 30.81 -5.82
N GLY A 561 -17.25 30.66 -4.59
CA GLY A 561 -18.57 31.14 -4.22
C GLY A 561 -18.67 32.66 -4.39
N SER A 562 -19.83 33.16 -4.78
CA SER A 562 -20.06 34.61 -4.83
C SER A 562 -20.26 35.20 -3.42
N ALA A 563 -19.73 36.38 -3.19
CA ALA A 563 -20.02 37.13 -1.97
C ALA A 563 -21.51 37.47 -1.87
N ALA A 564 -22.07 37.41 -0.66
CA ALA A 564 -23.43 37.88 -0.44
C ALA A 564 -23.49 39.41 -0.66
N LYS A 565 -24.46 39.89 -1.44
CA LYS A 565 -24.72 41.32 -1.50
C LYS A 565 -25.23 41.81 -0.13
N SER A 566 -24.57 42.79 0.44
CA SER A 566 -25.08 43.43 1.63
C SER A 566 -26.42 44.11 1.33
N GLY A 567 -27.46 43.76 2.09
CA GLY A 567 -28.72 44.48 2.02
C GLY A 567 -28.47 45.97 2.31
N SER A 568 -28.87 46.86 1.41
CA SER A 568 -28.75 48.30 1.67
C SER A 568 -29.66 48.69 2.85
N SER A 569 -29.05 49.19 3.92
CA SER A 569 -29.84 49.86 4.94
C SER A 569 -30.39 51.16 4.35
N SER A 570 -31.67 51.24 4.09
CA SER A 570 -32.27 52.55 3.83
C SER A 570 -32.22 53.34 5.14
N SER A 571 -31.25 54.25 5.27
CA SER A 571 -31.34 55.31 6.24
C SER A 571 -32.53 56.18 5.84
N ASN A 572 -33.55 56.20 6.67
CA ASN A 572 -34.66 57.12 6.51
C ASN A 572 -34.15 58.50 6.89
N PRO A 573 -34.16 59.51 6.01
CA PRO A 573 -33.96 60.88 6.45
C PRO A 573 -35.30 61.36 7.00
N ASN A 574 -35.33 61.69 8.27
CA ASN A 574 -36.28 62.68 8.76
C ASN A 574 -35.88 64.05 8.33
#